data_93da574d499177bf1d3fb63cc6600bb3
#
_entry.id   93da574d499177bf1d3fb63cc6600bb3
#
_cell.length_a   1.000
_cell.length_b   1.000
_cell.length_c   1.000
_cell.angle_alpha   90.00
_cell.angle_beta   90.00
_cell.angle_gamma   90.00
#
_symmetry.space_group_name_H-M   'P 1'
#
loop_
_entity.id
_entity.type
_entity.pdbx_description
1 polymer ?
#
loop_
_entity_poly.entity_id
_entity_poly.type
_entity_poly.pdbx_seq_one_letter_code
_entity_poly.pdbx_strand_id
1 'polypeptide(L)'
;MKKLSLLVAAIALYAQNNQEPQQSIMHTASGVIPNSPYLQRPSIIKITGVGEGVPPVSVVSPAQAKALARRAAIADAYRSLAEKMYGIRLSAKDRVRDLIAQRTEVRTAVYGIIRGAKIDEEIWKDGLYRVVLVVDLDACMWSSYLSSPSLYKCGN
;
A
#
# COMPACT_ATOMS: atom_id res chain seq x y z
N MET A 1 0.27 -38.28 -54.58
CA MET A 1 -0.22 -36.88 -54.36
C MET A 1 -1.36 -36.76 -53.32
N LYS A 2 -2.23 -37.76 -53.15
CA LYS A 2 -3.33 -37.71 -52.17
C LYS A 2 -2.90 -37.77 -50.68
N LYS A 3 -1.75 -38.38 -50.35
CA LYS A 3 -1.26 -38.50 -48.96
C LYS A 3 -0.64 -37.19 -48.40
N LEU A 4 -0.11 -36.36 -49.28
CA LEU A 4 0.49 -35.08 -48.89
C LEU A 4 -0.59 -34.03 -48.51
N SER A 5 -1.74 -34.09 -49.18
CA SER A 5 -2.88 -33.20 -48.91
C SER A 5 -3.53 -33.44 -47.53
N LEU A 6 -3.57 -34.71 -47.08
CA LEU A 6 -4.10 -35.05 -45.75
C LEU A 6 -3.22 -34.59 -44.59
N LEU A 7 -1.89 -34.59 -44.81
CA LEU A 7 -0.93 -34.11 -43.79
C LEU A 7 -1.01 -32.61 -43.61
N VAL A 8 -1.19 -31.82 -44.67
CA VAL A 8 -1.35 -30.38 -44.62
C VAL A 8 -2.65 -29.99 -43.91
N ALA A 9 -3.74 -30.73 -44.19
CA ALA A 9 -5.03 -30.51 -43.53
C ALA A 9 -4.99 -30.82 -42.04
N ALA A 10 -4.25 -31.84 -41.61
CA ALA A 10 -4.08 -32.18 -40.19
C ALA A 10 -3.28 -31.11 -39.42
N ILE A 11 -2.25 -30.53 -40.03
CA ILE A 11 -1.44 -29.47 -39.45
C ILE A 11 -2.27 -28.19 -39.32
N ALA A 12 -3.12 -27.88 -40.29
CA ALA A 12 -4.01 -26.71 -40.24
C ALA A 12 -5.05 -26.82 -39.10
N LEU A 13 -5.61 -28.03 -38.90
CA LEU A 13 -6.55 -28.30 -37.80
C LEU A 13 -5.87 -28.25 -36.41
N TYR A 14 -4.61 -28.64 -36.32
CA TYR A 14 -3.86 -28.59 -35.07
C TYR A 14 -3.49 -27.16 -34.68
N ALA A 15 -3.26 -26.29 -35.65
CA ALA A 15 -2.99 -24.88 -35.45
C ALA A 15 -4.22 -24.09 -34.98
N GLN A 16 -5.43 -24.53 -35.34
CA GLN A 16 -6.67 -23.88 -34.90
C GLN A 16 -7.09 -24.22 -33.47
N ASN A 17 -6.63 -25.35 -32.93
CA ASN A 17 -6.98 -25.81 -31.59
C ASN A 17 -6.03 -25.30 -30.48
N ASN A 18 -4.91 -24.66 -30.85
CA ASN A 18 -3.94 -24.06 -29.94
C ASN A 18 -3.98 -22.54 -29.97
N GLN A 19 -5.15 -21.95 -30.22
CA GLN A 19 -5.38 -20.57 -29.80
C GLN A 19 -5.62 -20.62 -28.30
N GLU A 20 -4.54 -20.48 -27.55
CA GLU A 20 -4.62 -19.97 -26.17
C GLU A 20 -5.50 -18.72 -26.18
N PRO A 21 -6.44 -18.58 -25.24
CA PRO A 21 -7.14 -17.33 -25.09
C PRO A 21 -6.06 -16.28 -24.87
N GLN A 22 -5.80 -15.46 -25.85
CA GLN A 22 -5.09 -14.21 -25.67
C GLN A 22 -5.93 -13.44 -24.67
N GLN A 23 -5.61 -13.64 -23.39
CA GLN A 23 -5.93 -12.64 -22.39
C GLN A 23 -5.37 -11.35 -22.97
N SER A 24 -6.27 -10.53 -23.42
CA SER A 24 -6.00 -9.14 -23.71
C SER A 24 -5.46 -8.56 -22.41
N ILE A 25 -4.14 -8.64 -22.25
CA ILE A 25 -3.42 -7.82 -21.31
C ILE A 25 -3.74 -6.42 -21.82
N MET A 26 -4.77 -5.81 -21.22
CA MET A 26 -4.90 -4.38 -21.27
C MET A 26 -3.55 -3.85 -20.80
N HIS A 27 -2.74 -3.44 -21.75
CA HIS A 27 -1.60 -2.59 -21.49
C HIS A 27 -2.17 -1.33 -20.84
N THR A 28 -2.40 -1.40 -19.54
CA THR A 28 -2.42 -0.20 -18.72
C THR A 28 -1.01 0.33 -18.83
N ALA A 29 -0.78 1.12 -19.86
CA ALA A 29 0.44 1.88 -20.06
C ALA A 29 0.54 2.93 -18.94
N SER A 30 0.80 2.45 -17.77
CA SER A 30 1.14 3.27 -16.62
C SER A 30 2.07 2.38 -15.81
N GLY A 31 3.29 2.80 -15.62
CA GLY A 31 4.31 2.10 -14.82
C GLY A 31 3.90 2.01 -13.34
N VAL A 32 2.74 1.42 -13.12
CA VAL A 32 2.09 1.23 -11.85
C VAL A 32 2.65 -0.03 -11.23
N ILE A 33 3.30 0.10 -10.11
CA ILE A 33 3.69 -1.05 -9.31
C ILE A 33 2.39 -1.70 -8.82
N PRO A 34 2.10 -2.97 -9.14
CA PRO A 34 0.98 -3.68 -8.55
C PRO A 34 1.11 -3.58 -7.02
N ASN A 35 0.03 -3.22 -6.32
CA ASN A 35 -0.05 -2.98 -4.88
C ASN A 35 0.38 -1.58 -4.38
N SER A 36 0.67 -0.59 -5.23
CA SER A 36 0.72 0.80 -4.76
C SER A 36 -0.69 1.32 -4.54
N PRO A 37 -1.05 1.81 -3.36
CA PRO A 37 -2.37 2.39 -3.13
C PRO A 37 -2.53 3.66 -3.97
N TYR A 38 -3.62 3.74 -4.70
CA TYR A 38 -4.03 4.94 -5.44
C TYR A 38 -5.15 5.65 -4.71
N LEU A 39 -5.06 6.96 -4.64
CA LEU A 39 -6.19 7.79 -4.24
C LEU A 39 -7.16 7.90 -5.41
N GLN A 40 -8.20 7.08 -5.42
CA GLN A 40 -9.35 7.19 -6.33
C GLN A 40 -10.51 7.87 -5.62
N ARG A 41 -11.27 8.66 -6.35
CA ARG A 41 -12.45 9.35 -5.80
C ARG A 41 -13.71 8.52 -5.91
N PRO A 42 -14.69 8.72 -5.01
CA PRO A 42 -14.61 9.06 -3.59
C PRO A 42 -14.38 7.76 -2.82
N SER A 43 -13.28 7.60 -2.14
CA SER A 43 -13.03 6.40 -1.34
C SER A 43 -12.21 6.70 -0.10
N ILE A 44 -12.57 6.06 0.98
CA ILE A 44 -11.73 5.98 2.17
C ILE A 44 -10.72 4.85 1.91
N ILE A 45 -9.44 5.19 1.92
CA ILE A 45 -8.35 4.22 1.82
C ILE A 45 -7.86 3.93 3.23
N LYS A 46 -7.94 2.67 3.61
CA LYS A 46 -7.40 2.20 4.88
C LYS A 46 -5.93 1.84 4.70
N ILE A 47 -5.05 2.49 5.45
CA ILE A 47 -3.61 2.18 5.47
C ILE A 47 -3.26 1.62 6.83
N THR A 48 -2.59 0.48 6.84
CA THR A 48 -2.17 -0.21 8.06
C THR A 48 -0.65 -0.24 8.18
N GLY A 49 -0.14 0.01 9.39
CA GLY A 49 1.25 -0.20 9.75
C GLY A 49 1.34 -1.35 10.75
N VAL A 50 2.19 -2.33 10.46
CA VAL A 50 2.44 -3.44 11.39
C VAL A 50 3.83 -3.25 11.97
N GLY A 51 3.93 -3.42 13.29
CA GLY A 51 5.20 -3.36 13.99
C GLY A 51 5.34 -4.48 15.02
N GLU A 52 6.56 -4.88 15.24
CA GLU A 52 6.91 -5.93 16.18
C GLU A 52 7.97 -5.43 17.17
N GLY A 53 7.91 -5.96 18.38
CA GLY A 53 8.84 -5.57 19.44
C GLY A 53 9.13 -6.72 20.38
N VAL A 54 10.40 -6.87 20.72
CA VAL A 54 10.87 -7.82 21.73
C VAL A 54 11.35 -7.05 22.96
N PRO A 55 11.28 -7.65 24.16
CA PRO A 55 11.83 -7.02 25.34
C PRO A 55 13.38 -6.96 25.26
N PRO A 56 14.00 -5.93 25.81
CA PRO A 56 15.45 -5.90 25.94
C PRO A 56 15.93 -6.99 26.91
N VAL A 57 17.21 -7.39 26.76
CA VAL A 57 17.80 -8.48 27.53
C VAL A 57 17.87 -8.17 29.04
N SER A 58 18.02 -6.87 29.38
CA SER A 58 18.15 -6.42 30.77
C SER A 58 16.83 -5.87 31.30
N VAL A 59 15.90 -6.75 31.64
CA VAL A 59 14.62 -6.34 32.27
C VAL A 59 14.50 -6.85 33.69
N VAL A 60 13.94 -6.04 34.56
CA VAL A 60 13.80 -6.33 36.00
C VAL A 60 12.59 -7.20 36.31
N SER A 61 11.52 -7.11 35.46
CA SER A 61 10.29 -7.85 35.68
C SER A 61 9.58 -8.22 34.38
N PRO A 62 8.76 -9.30 34.38
CA PRO A 62 7.96 -9.66 33.21
C PRO A 62 7.00 -8.55 32.73
N ALA A 63 6.44 -7.76 33.67
CA ALA A 63 5.59 -6.64 33.34
C ALA A 63 6.36 -5.53 32.60
N GLN A 64 7.58 -5.24 33.05
CA GLN A 64 8.48 -4.28 32.39
C GLN A 64 8.87 -4.81 30.99
N ALA A 65 9.20 -6.08 30.87
CA ALA A 65 9.50 -6.72 29.59
C ALA A 65 8.38 -6.50 28.57
N LYS A 66 7.14 -6.83 28.95
CA LYS A 66 5.95 -6.65 28.10
C LYS A 66 5.72 -5.19 27.74
N ALA A 67 5.87 -4.26 28.69
CA ALA A 67 5.66 -2.83 28.45
C ALA A 67 6.69 -2.24 27.47
N LEU A 68 7.96 -2.66 27.57
CA LEU A 68 9.03 -2.21 26.68
C LEU A 68 8.87 -2.81 25.27
N ALA A 69 8.52 -4.11 25.17
CA ALA A 69 8.21 -4.75 23.90
C ALA A 69 7.02 -4.07 23.20
N ARG A 70 5.96 -3.73 23.95
CA ARG A 70 4.83 -2.97 23.41
C ARG A 70 5.24 -1.61 22.82
N ARG A 71 6.07 -0.85 23.54
CA ARG A 71 6.57 0.44 23.07
C ARG A 71 7.40 0.28 21.79
N ALA A 72 8.26 -0.72 21.72
CA ALA A 72 9.06 -1.03 20.54
C ALA A 72 8.15 -1.39 19.34
N ALA A 73 7.15 -2.24 19.55
CA ALA A 73 6.19 -2.62 18.53
C ALA A 73 5.38 -1.42 17.99
N ILE A 74 4.93 -0.52 18.88
CA ILE A 74 4.22 0.70 18.48
C ILE A 74 5.14 1.59 17.63
N ALA A 75 6.38 1.80 18.04
CA ALA A 75 7.34 2.62 17.31
C ALA A 75 7.62 2.04 15.91
N ASP A 76 7.77 0.73 15.81
CA ASP A 76 7.98 0.02 14.56
C ASP A 76 6.73 0.08 13.65
N ALA A 77 5.53 -0.03 14.22
CA ALA A 77 4.27 0.13 13.50
C ALA A 77 4.11 1.55 12.92
N TYR A 78 4.49 2.59 13.67
CA TYR A 78 4.51 3.96 13.17
C TYR A 78 5.51 4.15 12.02
N ARG A 79 6.69 3.52 12.10
CA ARG A 79 7.68 3.54 11.03
C ARG A 79 7.12 2.89 9.76
N SER A 80 6.55 1.68 9.89
CA SER A 80 5.91 0.94 8.80
C SER A 80 4.76 1.74 8.16
N LEU A 81 3.93 2.38 8.98
CA LEU A 81 2.84 3.24 8.52
C LEU A 81 3.36 4.45 7.73
N ALA A 82 4.40 5.11 8.26
CA ALA A 82 5.02 6.26 7.60
C ALA A 82 5.63 5.90 6.24
N GLU A 83 6.32 4.77 6.13
CA GLU A 83 6.88 4.28 4.87
C GLU A 83 5.80 4.06 3.81
N LYS A 84 4.66 3.47 4.19
CA LYS A 84 3.51 3.28 3.31
C LYS A 84 2.88 4.61 2.88
N MET A 85 2.72 5.54 3.82
CA MET A 85 2.21 6.88 3.54
C MET A 85 3.09 7.63 2.56
N TYR A 86 4.42 7.59 2.74
CA TYR A 86 5.37 8.23 1.82
C TYR A 86 5.41 7.57 0.44
N GLY A 87 5.10 6.30 0.37
CA GLY A 87 5.04 5.52 -0.88
C GLY A 87 3.79 5.78 -1.73
N ILE A 88 2.75 6.44 -1.19
CA ILE A 88 1.49 6.70 -1.92
C ILE A 88 1.78 7.48 -3.20
N ARG A 89 1.25 6.99 -4.32
CA ARG A 89 1.34 7.64 -5.63
C ARG A 89 0.12 8.52 -5.85
N LEU A 90 0.37 9.73 -6.27
CA LEU A 90 -0.64 10.75 -6.55
C LEU A 90 -0.90 10.87 -8.05
N SER A 91 0.15 10.66 -8.84
CA SER A 91 0.13 10.63 -10.29
C SER A 91 1.16 9.64 -10.83
N ALA A 92 1.28 9.53 -12.14
CA ALA A 92 2.31 8.69 -12.76
C ALA A 92 3.74 9.09 -12.32
N LYS A 93 3.97 10.35 -11.98
CA LYS A 93 5.29 10.92 -11.67
C LYS A 93 5.46 11.29 -10.19
N ASP A 94 4.38 11.68 -9.49
CA ASP A 94 4.46 12.26 -8.16
C ASP A 94 4.13 11.26 -7.06
N ARG A 95 4.92 11.29 -5.99
CA ARG A 95 4.69 10.56 -4.74
C ARG A 95 4.56 11.54 -3.58
N VAL A 96 3.89 11.10 -2.52
CA VAL A 96 3.75 11.89 -1.30
C VAL A 96 5.10 12.35 -0.76
N ARG A 97 6.12 11.50 -0.75
CA ARG A 97 7.47 11.84 -0.27
C ARG A 97 8.10 13.00 -1.04
N ASP A 98 7.83 13.09 -2.34
CA ASP A 98 8.42 14.13 -3.21
C ASP A 98 7.77 15.48 -2.90
N LEU A 99 6.46 15.49 -2.64
CA LEU A 99 5.73 16.68 -2.20
C LEU A 99 6.10 17.12 -0.77
N ILE A 100 6.33 16.19 0.14
CA ILE A 100 6.81 16.49 1.50
C ILE A 100 8.16 17.21 1.48
N ALA A 101 9.02 16.85 0.54
CA ALA A 101 10.32 17.52 0.37
C ALA A 101 10.18 18.97 -0.12
N GLN A 102 9.12 19.27 -0.87
CA GLN A 102 8.90 20.56 -1.51
C GLN A 102 7.95 21.48 -0.75
N ARG A 103 7.00 20.94 0.02
CA ARG A 103 5.91 21.69 0.65
C ARG A 103 5.78 21.37 2.14
N THR A 104 5.97 22.37 2.97
CA THR A 104 5.86 22.24 4.45
C THR A 104 4.45 21.92 4.88
N GLU A 105 3.42 22.43 4.22
CA GLU A 105 2.01 22.17 4.50
C GLU A 105 1.68 20.69 4.32
N VAL A 106 2.15 20.08 3.23
CA VAL A 106 1.98 18.65 2.97
C VAL A 106 2.67 17.82 4.05
N ARG A 107 3.89 18.21 4.43
CA ARG A 107 4.63 17.56 5.51
C ARG A 107 3.85 17.57 6.81
N THR A 108 3.33 18.73 7.20
CA THR A 108 2.55 18.90 8.44
C THR A 108 1.28 18.07 8.41
N ALA A 109 0.56 18.04 7.28
CA ALA A 109 -0.65 17.25 7.12
C ALA A 109 -0.35 15.74 7.24
N VAL A 110 0.69 15.24 6.58
CA VAL A 110 1.11 13.83 6.64
C VAL A 110 1.48 13.43 8.07
N TYR A 111 2.26 14.25 8.76
CA TYR A 111 2.59 13.98 10.17
C TYR A 111 1.36 13.99 11.08
N GLY A 112 0.42 14.90 10.85
CA GLY A 112 -0.84 14.94 11.58
C GLY A 112 -1.66 13.68 11.41
N ILE A 113 -1.76 13.18 10.19
CA ILE A 113 -2.47 11.94 9.85
C ILE A 113 -1.80 10.73 10.51
N ILE A 114 -0.48 10.60 10.39
CA ILE A 114 0.27 9.49 11.00
C ILE A 114 0.09 9.50 12.52
N ARG A 115 0.15 10.67 13.18
CA ARG A 115 -0.08 10.80 14.63
C ARG A 115 -1.50 10.43 15.04
N GLY A 116 -2.47 10.59 14.15
CA GLY A 116 -3.87 10.22 14.36
C GLY A 116 -4.16 8.73 14.16
N ALA A 117 -3.15 7.91 13.85
CA ALA A 117 -3.33 6.48 13.69
C ALA A 117 -3.87 5.83 14.96
N LYS A 118 -4.80 4.90 14.77
CA LYS A 118 -5.41 4.14 15.85
C LYS A 118 -4.79 2.75 15.92
N ILE A 119 -4.71 2.19 17.10
CA ILE A 119 -4.36 0.79 17.29
C ILE A 119 -5.59 -0.03 16.93
N ASP A 120 -5.45 -0.90 15.93
CA ASP A 120 -6.47 -1.84 15.47
C ASP A 120 -6.34 -3.18 16.17
N GLU A 121 -5.10 -3.64 16.35
CA GLU A 121 -4.81 -4.93 16.97
C GLU A 121 -3.54 -4.88 17.80
N GLU A 122 -3.55 -5.55 18.95
CA GLU A 122 -2.38 -5.78 19.80
C GLU A 122 -2.32 -7.26 20.24
N ILE A 123 -1.21 -7.92 19.97
CA ILE A 123 -0.98 -9.32 20.36
C ILE A 123 0.34 -9.43 21.10
N TRP A 124 0.31 -10.12 22.24
CA TRP A 124 1.51 -10.59 22.94
C TRP A 124 1.55 -12.11 22.90
N LYS A 125 2.55 -12.67 22.23
CA LYS A 125 2.71 -14.11 22.09
C LYS A 125 4.20 -14.47 22.02
N ASP A 126 4.60 -15.51 22.73
CA ASP A 126 5.94 -16.10 22.67
C ASP A 126 7.10 -15.10 22.86
N GLY A 127 6.88 -14.08 23.71
CA GLY A 127 7.90 -13.03 23.95
C GLY A 127 7.96 -11.95 22.87
N LEU A 128 7.07 -11.98 21.88
CA LEU A 128 6.92 -10.98 20.83
C LEU A 128 5.66 -10.16 21.04
N TYR A 129 5.78 -8.85 20.97
CA TYR A 129 4.64 -7.94 20.91
C TYR A 129 4.42 -7.51 19.47
N ARG A 130 3.20 -7.69 18.97
CA ARG A 130 2.80 -7.22 17.63
C ARG A 130 1.68 -6.19 17.76
N VAL A 131 1.80 -5.12 17.01
CA VAL A 131 0.82 -4.02 16.95
C VAL A 131 0.46 -3.74 15.50
N VAL A 132 -0.81 -3.56 15.24
CA VAL A 132 -1.33 -3.07 13.96
C VAL A 132 -1.91 -1.68 14.18
N LEU A 133 -1.35 -0.68 13.52
CA LEU A 133 -1.91 0.67 13.44
C LEU A 133 -2.73 0.82 12.18
N VAL A 134 -3.79 1.58 12.24
CA VAL A 134 -4.65 1.91 11.10
C VAL A 134 -4.89 3.40 10.98
N VAL A 135 -4.89 3.88 9.75
CA VAL A 135 -5.30 5.23 9.36
C VAL A 135 -6.31 5.13 8.25
N ASP A 136 -7.42 5.83 8.39
CA ASP A 136 -8.40 6.03 7.34
C ASP A 136 -8.08 7.33 6.60
N LEU A 137 -7.71 7.23 5.33
CA LEU A 137 -7.49 8.37 4.45
C LEU A 137 -8.73 8.63 3.61
N ASP A 138 -9.38 9.75 3.85
CA ASP A 138 -10.37 10.29 2.93
C ASP A 138 -9.64 10.84 1.69
N ALA A 139 -9.91 10.26 0.53
CA ALA A 139 -9.27 10.66 -0.72
C ALA A 139 -9.54 12.13 -1.06
N CYS A 140 -10.70 12.64 -0.64
CA CYS A 140 -11.11 14.00 -0.89
C CYS A 140 -10.34 15.00 -0.01
N MET A 141 -10.34 14.76 1.28
CA MET A 141 -9.58 15.57 2.24
C MET A 141 -8.08 15.54 1.92
N TRP A 142 -7.57 14.38 1.56
CA TRP A 142 -6.17 14.19 1.19
C TRP A 142 -5.79 14.93 -0.10
N SER A 143 -6.66 14.89 -1.12
CA SER A 143 -6.42 15.62 -2.36
C SER A 143 -6.37 17.12 -2.17
N SER A 144 -7.10 17.67 -1.21
CA SER A 144 -7.08 19.11 -0.91
C SER A 144 -5.73 19.58 -0.36
N TYR A 145 -5.01 18.72 0.38
CA TYR A 145 -3.67 19.02 0.90
C TYR A 145 -2.57 18.84 -0.16
N LEU A 146 -2.79 17.95 -1.13
CA LEU A 146 -1.77 17.55 -2.10
C LEU A 146 -1.86 18.28 -3.43
N SER A 147 -3.05 18.71 -3.81
CA SER A 147 -3.30 19.39 -5.09
C SER A 147 -3.42 20.89 -4.87
N SER A 148 -2.96 21.67 -5.84
CA SER A 148 -3.37 23.07 -5.94
C SER A 148 -4.90 23.18 -5.88
N PRO A 149 -5.44 24.22 -5.23
CA PRO A 149 -6.89 24.32 -4.95
C PRO A 149 -7.82 24.26 -6.18
N SER A 150 -7.28 24.24 -7.39
CA SER A 150 -8.04 24.32 -8.64
C SER A 150 -8.53 23.00 -9.19
N LEU A 151 -8.06 21.83 -8.71
CA LEU A 151 -8.33 20.57 -9.40
C LEU A 151 -9.37 19.66 -8.73
N TYR A 152 -9.83 19.96 -7.51
CA TYR A 152 -10.73 19.07 -6.80
C TYR A 152 -11.79 19.81 -5.98
N LYS A 153 -13.00 19.97 -6.55
CA LYS A 153 -14.20 20.19 -5.74
C LYS A 153 -14.65 18.83 -5.19
N CYS A 154 -14.44 18.62 -3.90
CA CYS A 154 -15.15 17.59 -3.17
C CYS A 154 -16.59 18.05 -3.09
N GLY A 155 -17.52 17.37 -3.79
CA GLY A 155 -18.93 17.70 -3.70
C GLY A 155 -19.44 17.51 -2.27
N ASN A 156 -20.22 18.49 -1.79
CA ASN A 156 -21.18 18.27 -0.73
C ASN A 156 -22.22 17.28 -1.20
#